data_be39ee8245f1354b6655e5be08667342
#
_entry.id   be39ee8245f1354b6655e5be08667342
#
_cell.length_a   1.000
_cell.length_b   1.000
_cell.length_c   1.000
_cell.angle_alpha   90.00
_cell.angle_beta   90.00
_cell.angle_gamma   90.00
#
_symmetry.space_group_name_H-M   'P 1'
#
loop_
_entity.id
_entity.type
_entity.pdbx_description
1 polymer ?
#
loop_
_entity_poly.entity_id
_entity_poly.type
_entity_poly.pdbx_seq_one_letter_code
_entity_poly.pdbx_strand_id
1 'polypeptide(L)'
;MKIRTILVLLFIIGIGYFIFLFQKYSNRPMPTELHPIVEEKKEELVKQAEEIGITVIITDGFRSVEEQDAIYQQGRETDGNIVTYAKGGESYHNYGLAIDFALLTNDDNVVWDLEYDGNQNGESDWNEVVEIAKELGFSWGGDFTRFKDYPHLQMDFGLSIRELKWGKRPEDVID
;
A
#
# COMPACT_ATOMS: atom_id res chain seq x y z
N MET A 1 -42.42 26.98 10.91
CA MET A 1 -42.07 25.57 11.14
C MET A 1 -41.37 25.46 12.50
N LYS A 2 -41.80 24.62 13.43
CA LYS A 2 -41.26 24.57 14.78
C LYS A 2 -39.86 23.93 14.74
N ILE A 3 -38.89 24.42 15.52
CA ILE A 3 -37.49 23.92 15.58
C ILE A 3 -37.41 22.38 15.66
N ARG A 4 -38.32 21.76 16.44
CA ARG A 4 -38.41 20.28 16.54
C ARG A 4 -38.67 19.61 15.19
N THR A 5 -39.48 20.17 14.32
CA THR A 5 -39.80 19.63 13.00
C THR A 5 -38.55 19.70 12.08
N ILE A 6 -37.82 20.81 12.16
CA ILE A 6 -36.56 20.97 11.39
C ILE A 6 -35.51 19.93 11.82
N LEU A 7 -35.34 19.75 13.14
CA LEU A 7 -34.39 18.76 13.67
C LEU A 7 -34.75 17.33 13.26
N VAL A 8 -36.03 16.97 13.27
CA VAL A 8 -36.50 15.64 12.81
C VAL A 8 -36.21 15.45 11.32
N LEU A 9 -36.50 16.47 10.50
CA LEU A 9 -36.19 16.39 9.04
C LEU A 9 -34.69 16.23 8.77
N LEU A 10 -33.85 17.00 9.45
CA LEU A 10 -32.38 16.87 9.32
C LEU A 10 -31.91 15.49 9.74
N PHE A 11 -32.47 14.92 10.79
CA PHE A 11 -32.14 13.57 11.24
C PHE A 11 -32.54 12.50 10.22
N ILE A 12 -33.73 12.60 9.63
CA ILE A 12 -34.20 11.68 8.58
C ILE A 12 -33.28 11.77 7.33
N ILE A 13 -32.93 13.00 6.91
CA ILE A 13 -32.00 13.22 5.78
C ILE A 13 -30.65 12.60 6.10
N GLY A 14 -30.13 12.79 7.31
CA GLY A 14 -28.88 12.20 7.76
C GLY A 14 -28.87 10.67 7.72
N ILE A 15 -29.98 10.05 8.20
CA ILE A 15 -30.15 8.59 8.10
C ILE A 15 -30.21 8.13 6.64
N GLY A 16 -30.97 8.80 5.79
CA GLY A 16 -31.08 8.47 4.37
C GLY A 16 -29.72 8.56 3.66
N TYR A 17 -28.97 9.61 3.93
CA TYR A 17 -27.62 9.77 3.39
C TYR A 17 -26.64 8.69 3.91
N PHE A 18 -26.72 8.36 5.20
CA PHE A 18 -25.91 7.28 5.78
C PHE A 18 -26.22 5.93 5.13
N ILE A 19 -27.50 5.60 4.95
CA ILE A 19 -27.94 4.36 4.28
C ILE A 19 -27.42 4.35 2.83
N PHE A 20 -27.52 5.46 2.11
CA PHE A 20 -27.00 5.58 0.75
C PHE A 20 -25.48 5.31 0.69
N LEU A 21 -24.70 5.95 1.57
CA LEU A 21 -23.25 5.71 1.65
C LEU A 21 -22.94 4.27 2.03
N PHE A 22 -23.66 3.72 3.00
CA PHE A 22 -23.48 2.33 3.41
C PHE A 22 -23.74 1.38 2.25
N GLN A 23 -24.83 1.54 1.50
CA GLN A 23 -25.12 0.72 0.33
C GLN A 23 -24.09 0.89 -0.79
N LYS A 24 -23.56 2.12 -0.99
CA LYS A 24 -22.53 2.40 -1.99
C LYS A 24 -21.23 1.64 -1.71
N TYR A 25 -20.82 1.55 -0.45
CA TYR A 25 -19.49 1.06 -0.08
C TYR A 25 -19.46 -0.37 0.44
N SER A 26 -20.47 -0.81 1.23
CA SER A 26 -20.42 -2.10 1.95
C SER A 26 -20.39 -3.34 1.06
N ASN A 27 -20.83 -3.26 -0.19
CA ASN A 27 -20.89 -4.38 -1.13
C ASN A 27 -19.81 -4.31 -2.22
N ARG A 28 -18.83 -3.39 -2.07
CA ARG A 28 -17.76 -3.26 -3.05
C ARG A 28 -16.79 -4.45 -2.92
N PRO A 29 -16.50 -5.18 -4.01
CA PRO A 29 -15.58 -6.31 -3.97
C PRO A 29 -14.17 -5.86 -3.61
N MET A 30 -13.39 -6.78 -3.05
CA MET A 30 -11.95 -6.58 -2.90
C MET A 30 -11.30 -6.57 -4.29
N PRO A 31 -10.24 -5.76 -4.47
CA PRO A 31 -9.41 -5.85 -5.67
C PRO A 31 -8.79 -7.25 -5.82
N THR A 32 -8.33 -7.56 -7.02
CA THR A 32 -7.68 -8.84 -7.36
C THR A 32 -6.31 -8.63 -8.00
N GLU A 33 -5.88 -7.37 -8.12
CA GLU A 33 -4.63 -6.97 -8.76
C GLU A 33 -4.17 -5.61 -8.23
N LEU A 34 -2.99 -5.14 -8.62
CA LEU A 34 -2.54 -3.79 -8.32
C LEU A 34 -3.48 -2.75 -8.94
N HIS A 35 -3.67 -1.65 -8.23
CA HIS A 35 -4.37 -0.49 -8.76
C HIS A 35 -3.62 0.04 -10.00
N PRO A 36 -4.31 0.39 -11.11
CA PRO A 36 -3.63 0.77 -12.37
C PRO A 36 -2.58 1.87 -12.22
N ILE A 37 -2.82 2.88 -11.37
CA ILE A 37 -1.83 3.93 -11.10
C ILE A 37 -0.61 3.36 -10.36
N VAL A 38 -0.81 2.44 -9.40
CA VAL A 38 0.31 1.81 -8.67
C VAL A 38 1.13 0.93 -9.60
N GLU A 39 0.47 0.19 -10.50
CA GLU A 39 1.14 -0.62 -11.53
C GLU A 39 1.98 0.25 -12.46
N GLU A 40 1.42 1.35 -13.00
CA GLU A 40 2.13 2.33 -13.83
C GLU A 40 3.36 2.91 -13.10
N LYS A 41 3.17 3.34 -11.84
CA LYS A 41 4.26 3.96 -11.07
C LYS A 41 5.32 2.96 -10.63
N LYS A 42 4.97 1.70 -10.43
CA LYS A 42 5.90 0.59 -10.21
C LYS A 42 6.80 0.37 -11.43
N GLU A 43 6.20 0.34 -12.63
CA GLU A 43 6.98 0.20 -13.88
C GLU A 43 7.91 1.39 -14.11
N GLU A 44 7.44 2.60 -13.84
CA GLU A 44 8.24 3.82 -13.94
C GLU A 44 9.40 3.83 -12.93
N LEU A 45 9.16 3.36 -11.69
CA LEU A 45 10.20 3.21 -10.65
C LEU A 45 11.33 2.29 -11.12
N VAL A 46 10.98 1.08 -11.59
CA VAL A 46 11.97 0.11 -12.08
C VAL A 46 12.79 0.69 -13.23
N LYS A 47 12.12 1.34 -14.18
CA LYS A 47 12.78 1.97 -15.33
C LYS A 47 13.72 3.10 -14.92
N GLN A 48 13.30 4.01 -14.05
CA GLN A 48 14.15 5.12 -13.60
C GLN A 48 15.33 4.65 -12.76
N ALA A 49 15.17 3.62 -11.94
CA ALA A 49 16.28 2.98 -11.23
C ALA A 49 17.31 2.37 -12.21
N GLU A 50 16.83 1.69 -13.26
CA GLU A 50 17.70 1.12 -14.29
C GLU A 50 18.50 2.20 -15.06
N GLU A 51 17.89 3.36 -15.31
CA GLU A 51 18.54 4.50 -15.98
C GLU A 51 19.77 5.03 -15.20
N ILE A 52 19.80 4.84 -13.88
CA ILE A 52 20.93 5.22 -13.00
C ILE A 52 21.82 4.02 -12.61
N GLY A 53 21.60 2.86 -13.25
CA GLY A 53 22.42 1.65 -13.07
C GLY A 53 22.04 0.79 -11.86
N ILE A 54 20.84 0.97 -11.32
CA ILE A 54 20.31 0.18 -10.19
C ILE A 54 19.27 -0.80 -10.70
N THR A 55 19.46 -2.10 -10.42
CA THR A 55 18.50 -3.14 -10.76
C THR A 55 17.58 -3.40 -9.58
N VAL A 56 16.28 -3.13 -9.78
CA VAL A 56 15.21 -3.34 -8.78
C VAL A 56 14.39 -4.56 -9.14
N ILE A 57 14.11 -5.41 -8.15
CA ILE A 57 13.12 -6.49 -8.25
C ILE A 57 11.92 -6.18 -7.34
N ILE A 58 10.72 -6.34 -7.87
CA ILE A 58 9.49 -6.30 -7.06
C ILE A 58 9.29 -7.68 -6.45
N THR A 59 9.38 -7.75 -5.13
CA THR A 59 9.32 -8.99 -4.36
C THR A 59 7.90 -9.34 -3.96
N ASP A 60 7.00 -8.34 -3.85
CA ASP A 60 5.58 -8.51 -3.59
C ASP A 60 4.78 -7.35 -4.18
N GLY A 61 3.48 -7.58 -4.43
CA GLY A 61 2.57 -6.58 -4.95
C GLY A 61 1.17 -6.73 -4.36
N PHE A 62 0.16 -6.99 -5.22
CA PHE A 62 -1.17 -7.36 -4.71
C PHE A 62 -1.08 -8.66 -3.91
N ARG A 63 -1.76 -8.68 -2.78
CA ARG A 63 -1.89 -9.85 -1.90
C ARG A 63 -3.35 -10.01 -1.48
N SER A 64 -3.93 -11.19 -1.68
CA SER A 64 -5.30 -11.47 -1.23
C SER A 64 -5.43 -11.42 0.29
N VAL A 65 -6.67 -11.34 0.78
CA VAL A 65 -6.97 -11.37 2.22
C VAL A 65 -6.50 -12.69 2.83
N GLU A 66 -6.69 -13.79 2.11
CA GLU A 66 -6.32 -15.14 2.52
C GLU A 66 -4.80 -15.32 2.61
N GLU A 67 -4.05 -14.82 1.64
CA GLU A 67 -2.58 -14.82 1.65
C GLU A 67 -2.04 -13.95 2.81
N GLN A 68 -2.64 -12.78 3.04
CA GLN A 68 -2.28 -11.93 4.18
C GLN A 68 -2.53 -12.64 5.52
N ASP A 69 -3.64 -13.34 5.66
CA ASP A 69 -3.92 -14.11 6.88
C ASP A 69 -2.94 -15.28 7.04
N ALA A 70 -2.53 -15.92 5.97
CA ALA A 70 -1.53 -16.99 6.02
C ALA A 70 -0.17 -16.49 6.53
N ILE A 71 0.33 -15.36 6.02
CA ILE A 71 1.59 -14.79 6.52
C ILE A 71 1.44 -14.17 7.92
N TYR A 72 0.24 -13.71 8.31
CA TYR A 72 -0.02 -13.27 9.68
C TYR A 72 0.07 -14.43 10.69
N GLN A 73 -0.37 -15.64 10.31
CA GLN A 73 -0.29 -16.84 11.15
C GLN A 73 1.14 -17.36 11.30
N GLN A 74 2.04 -17.05 10.37
CA GLN A 74 3.44 -17.43 10.46
C GLN A 74 4.08 -16.88 11.74
N GLY A 75 4.76 -17.76 12.48
CA GLY A 75 5.36 -17.45 13.80
C GLY A 75 4.37 -17.24 14.94
N ARG A 76 3.04 -17.48 14.70
CA ARG A 76 1.99 -17.45 15.73
C ARG A 76 1.24 -18.80 15.84
N GLU A 77 0.73 -19.30 14.73
CA GLU A 77 -0.03 -20.56 14.64
C GLU A 77 0.69 -21.59 13.77
N THR A 78 1.61 -21.12 12.91
CA THR A 78 2.50 -21.96 12.09
C THR A 78 3.96 -21.64 12.39
N ASP A 79 4.87 -22.55 12.05
CA ASP A 79 6.31 -22.39 12.25
C ASP A 79 6.86 -21.16 11.45
N GLY A 80 7.95 -20.59 11.94
CA GLY A 80 8.64 -19.46 11.32
C GLY A 80 8.71 -18.23 12.22
N ASN A 81 9.20 -17.14 11.67
CA ASN A 81 9.25 -15.86 12.34
C ASN A 81 7.99 -15.03 12.02
N ILE A 82 7.62 -14.11 12.92
CA ILE A 82 6.58 -13.12 12.64
C ILE A 82 7.10 -12.17 11.56
N VAL A 83 6.43 -12.14 10.41
CA VAL A 83 6.80 -11.30 9.26
C VAL A 83 5.85 -10.13 9.04
N THR A 84 4.65 -10.17 9.64
CA THR A 84 3.68 -9.06 9.56
C THR A 84 2.85 -8.94 10.83
N TYR A 85 2.38 -7.73 11.13
CA TYR A 85 1.39 -7.46 12.18
C TYR A 85 -0.01 -7.19 11.63
N ALA A 86 -0.16 -7.04 10.31
CA ALA A 86 -1.43 -6.81 9.64
C ALA A 86 -2.13 -8.15 9.34
N LYS A 87 -3.39 -8.26 9.73
CA LYS A 87 -4.29 -9.36 9.34
C LYS A 87 -4.83 -9.13 7.93
N GLY A 88 -5.52 -10.13 7.40
CA GLY A 88 -6.26 -10.01 6.16
C GLY A 88 -7.18 -8.79 6.15
N GLY A 89 -7.09 -7.97 5.10
CA GLY A 89 -7.78 -6.70 4.96
C GLY A 89 -7.18 -5.53 5.75
N GLU A 90 -6.02 -5.71 6.39
CA GLU A 90 -5.35 -4.67 7.19
C GLU A 90 -4.03 -4.18 6.58
N SER A 91 -3.72 -4.62 5.37
CA SER A 91 -2.56 -4.20 4.60
C SER A 91 -2.97 -3.48 3.32
N TYR A 92 -2.21 -2.47 2.89
CA TYR A 92 -2.42 -1.81 1.59
C TYR A 92 -2.20 -2.74 0.41
N HIS A 93 -1.40 -3.83 0.55
CA HIS A 93 -1.30 -4.89 -0.44
C HIS A 93 -2.65 -5.55 -0.75
N ASN A 94 -3.55 -5.68 0.24
CA ASN A 94 -4.88 -6.26 0.03
C ASN A 94 -5.79 -5.40 -0.85
N TYR A 95 -5.43 -4.14 -1.02
CA TYR A 95 -6.17 -3.18 -1.84
C TYR A 95 -5.46 -2.84 -3.16
N GLY A 96 -4.33 -3.54 -3.45
CA GLY A 96 -3.49 -3.29 -4.61
C GLY A 96 -2.79 -1.92 -4.56
N LEU A 97 -2.55 -1.40 -3.36
CA LEU A 97 -2.01 -0.05 -3.14
C LEU A 97 -0.58 -0.05 -2.61
N ALA A 98 0.07 -1.22 -2.54
CA ALA A 98 1.45 -1.35 -2.07
C ALA A 98 2.22 -2.37 -2.89
N ILE A 99 3.53 -2.18 -2.91
CA ILE A 99 4.54 -3.10 -3.45
C ILE A 99 5.69 -3.21 -2.46
N ASP A 100 6.39 -4.33 -2.49
CA ASP A 100 7.66 -4.50 -1.82
C ASP A 100 8.77 -4.69 -2.87
N PHE A 101 9.95 -4.12 -2.63
CA PHE A 101 11.09 -4.22 -3.53
C PHE A 101 12.35 -4.71 -2.83
N ALA A 102 13.29 -5.18 -3.62
CA ALA A 102 14.68 -5.43 -3.25
C ALA A 102 15.61 -5.01 -4.40
N LEU A 103 16.89 -4.96 -4.12
CA LEU A 103 17.91 -4.71 -5.14
C LEU A 103 18.45 -6.04 -5.68
N LEU A 104 18.96 -6.03 -6.92
CA LEU A 104 19.72 -7.12 -7.49
C LEU A 104 21.16 -6.69 -7.79
N THR A 105 22.12 -7.56 -7.48
CA THR A 105 23.50 -7.41 -7.98
C THR A 105 23.56 -7.74 -9.48
N ASN A 106 24.69 -7.40 -10.11
CA ASN A 106 25.00 -7.79 -11.51
C ASN A 106 25.00 -9.32 -11.75
N ASP A 107 25.12 -10.11 -10.68
CA ASP A 107 25.08 -11.59 -10.73
C ASP A 107 23.69 -12.13 -10.30
N ASP A 108 22.64 -11.32 -10.37
CA ASP A 108 21.25 -11.65 -10.02
C ASP A 108 21.05 -12.10 -8.56
N ASN A 109 21.92 -11.71 -7.63
CA ASN A 109 21.69 -11.98 -6.22
C ASN A 109 20.85 -10.88 -5.59
N VAL A 110 19.83 -11.27 -4.80
CA VAL A 110 18.98 -10.34 -4.07
C VAL A 110 19.75 -9.71 -2.92
N VAL A 111 19.71 -8.39 -2.82
CA VAL A 111 20.36 -7.58 -1.79
C VAL A 111 19.31 -6.86 -0.95
N TRP A 112 19.45 -7.00 0.37
CA TRP A 112 18.61 -6.32 1.39
C TRP A 112 19.44 -5.33 2.23
N ASP A 113 20.69 -5.09 1.83
CA ASP A 113 21.58 -4.16 2.51
C ASP A 113 21.24 -2.71 2.12
N LEU A 114 20.89 -1.93 3.10
CA LEU A 114 20.52 -0.51 2.93
C LEU A 114 21.73 0.39 2.59
N GLU A 115 22.96 -0.09 2.78
CA GLU A 115 24.18 0.65 2.49
C GLU A 115 24.84 0.20 1.17
N TYR A 116 24.20 -0.71 0.43
CA TYR A 116 24.72 -1.22 -0.83
C TYR A 116 24.83 -0.09 -1.87
N ASP A 117 26.00 0.04 -2.49
CA ASP A 117 26.34 0.97 -3.58
C ASP A 117 26.86 0.16 -4.76
N GLY A 118 25.96 -0.40 -5.54
CA GLY A 118 26.27 -1.26 -6.69
C GLY A 118 26.59 -0.48 -7.94
N ASN A 119 26.02 0.73 -8.12
CA ASN A 119 26.32 1.62 -9.23
C ASN A 119 27.62 2.43 -9.00
N GLN A 120 28.23 2.37 -7.80
CA GLN A 120 29.50 2.96 -7.41
C GLN A 120 29.55 4.50 -7.54
N ASN A 121 28.44 5.17 -7.27
CA ASN A 121 28.37 6.63 -7.28
C ASN A 121 28.68 7.27 -5.91
N GLY A 122 28.83 6.46 -4.85
CA GLY A 122 29.10 6.89 -3.47
C GLY A 122 27.85 7.12 -2.63
N GLU A 123 26.66 6.83 -3.16
CA GLU A 123 25.38 6.89 -2.47
C GLU A 123 24.79 5.48 -2.33
N SER A 124 23.84 5.30 -1.43
CA SER A 124 23.17 4.01 -1.27
C SER A 124 22.13 3.82 -2.37
N ASP A 125 22.22 2.75 -3.16
CA ASP A 125 21.25 2.39 -4.19
C ASP A 125 19.83 2.30 -3.61
N TRP A 126 19.69 1.81 -2.38
CA TRP A 126 18.41 1.71 -1.69
C TRP A 126 17.76 3.07 -1.50
N ASN A 127 18.54 4.03 -1.04
CA ASN A 127 18.06 5.40 -0.81
C ASN A 127 17.75 6.09 -2.13
N GLU A 128 18.53 5.89 -3.19
CA GLU A 128 18.24 6.43 -4.51
C GLU A 128 16.90 5.91 -5.06
N VAL A 129 16.63 4.59 -4.93
CA VAL A 129 15.34 3.99 -5.31
C VAL A 129 14.19 4.57 -4.49
N VAL A 130 14.40 4.78 -3.18
CA VAL A 130 13.39 5.40 -2.29
C VAL A 130 13.09 6.84 -2.69
N GLU A 131 14.10 7.62 -3.07
CA GLU A 131 13.89 9.01 -3.54
C GLU A 131 13.07 9.01 -4.85
N ILE A 132 13.41 8.16 -5.83
CA ILE A 132 12.61 7.99 -7.06
C ILE A 132 11.17 7.59 -6.70
N ALA A 133 10.98 6.62 -5.80
CA ALA A 133 9.65 6.18 -5.38
C ALA A 133 8.83 7.34 -4.77
N LYS A 134 9.45 8.17 -3.93
CA LYS A 134 8.80 9.35 -3.33
C LYS A 134 8.42 10.39 -4.38
N GLU A 135 9.27 10.64 -5.36
CA GLU A 135 8.98 11.54 -6.49
C GLU A 135 7.80 11.03 -7.34
N LEU A 136 7.67 9.71 -7.48
CA LEU A 136 6.55 9.06 -8.15
C LEU A 136 5.26 9.02 -7.31
N GLY A 137 5.32 9.46 -6.04
CA GLY A 137 4.17 9.59 -5.14
C GLY A 137 3.98 8.44 -4.16
N PHE A 138 4.95 7.52 -4.03
CA PHE A 138 4.92 6.51 -2.98
C PHE A 138 5.32 7.09 -1.62
N SER A 139 4.71 6.55 -0.58
CA SER A 139 5.21 6.65 0.79
C SER A 139 6.07 5.43 1.10
N TRP A 140 7.18 5.61 1.79
CA TRP A 140 8.12 4.55 2.13
C TRP A 140 7.91 4.03 3.56
N GLY A 141 7.91 2.70 3.72
CA GLY A 141 7.78 2.06 5.04
C GLY A 141 8.96 2.30 5.98
N GLY A 142 10.14 2.66 5.44
CA GLY A 142 11.28 3.12 6.23
C GLY A 142 11.02 4.42 6.99
N ASP A 143 10.04 5.23 6.61
CA ASP A 143 9.64 6.45 7.31
C ASP A 143 8.61 6.20 8.42
N PHE A 144 8.04 4.98 8.53
CA PHE A 144 7.04 4.68 9.56
C PHE A 144 7.60 4.84 10.98
N THR A 145 6.79 5.39 11.89
CA THR A 145 7.26 5.75 13.23
C THR A 145 7.30 4.59 14.23
N ARG A 146 6.41 3.58 14.06
CA ARG A 146 6.26 2.48 15.02
C ARG A 146 7.01 1.22 14.62
N PHE A 147 7.06 0.96 13.33
CA PHE A 147 7.65 -0.22 12.74
C PHE A 147 8.27 0.18 11.40
N LYS A 148 9.55 -0.13 11.22
CA LYS A 148 10.24 0.15 9.96
C LYS A 148 10.05 -1.03 9.02
N ASP A 149 9.57 -0.75 7.81
CA ASP A 149 9.37 -1.74 6.76
C ASP A 149 10.09 -1.25 5.50
N TYR A 150 11.36 -1.57 5.43
CA TYR A 150 12.25 -1.00 4.43
C TYR A 150 11.90 -1.38 2.98
N PRO A 151 11.44 -2.62 2.66
CA PRO A 151 10.98 -2.97 1.32
C PRO A 151 9.73 -2.24 0.86
N HIS A 152 8.89 -1.80 1.81
CA HIS A 152 7.51 -1.41 1.55
C HIS A 152 7.38 -0.01 0.96
N LEU A 153 6.65 0.06 -0.16
CA LEU A 153 6.21 1.30 -0.83
C LEU A 153 4.69 1.27 -1.01
N GLN A 154 3.98 2.34 -0.65
CA GLN A 154 2.52 2.42 -0.80
C GLN A 154 2.05 3.74 -1.38
N MET A 155 0.92 3.69 -2.09
CA MET A 155 0.13 4.85 -2.51
C MET A 155 -1.25 4.76 -1.86
N ASP A 156 -1.46 5.47 -0.76
CA ASP A 156 -2.71 5.38 -0.01
C ASP A 156 -3.83 6.31 -0.54
N PHE A 157 -3.50 7.25 -1.43
CA PHE A 157 -4.43 8.25 -1.99
C PHE A 157 -5.18 9.03 -0.90
N GLY A 158 -4.59 9.17 0.29
CA GLY A 158 -5.22 9.78 1.46
C GLY A 158 -6.26 8.89 2.16
N LEU A 159 -6.37 7.61 1.79
CA LEU A 159 -7.30 6.64 2.38
C LEU A 159 -6.61 5.83 3.47
N SER A 160 -7.19 5.82 4.65
CA SER A 160 -6.79 4.93 5.73
C SER A 160 -7.29 3.49 5.48
N ILE A 161 -6.61 2.50 6.07
CA ILE A 161 -7.07 1.09 6.08
C ILE A 161 -8.53 0.98 6.57
N ARG A 162 -8.93 1.81 7.55
CA ARG A 162 -10.32 1.82 8.02
C ARG A 162 -11.32 2.22 6.94
N GLU A 163 -11.00 3.20 6.11
CA GLU A 163 -11.85 3.65 5.00
C GLU A 163 -11.87 2.62 3.88
N LEU A 164 -10.74 2.01 3.57
CA LEU A 164 -10.63 0.91 2.62
C LEU A 164 -11.46 -0.31 3.08
N LYS A 165 -11.38 -0.69 4.36
CA LYS A 165 -12.25 -1.74 4.96
C LYS A 165 -13.73 -1.39 4.89
N TRP A 166 -14.08 -0.11 4.96
CA TRP A 166 -15.47 0.34 4.78
C TRP A 166 -15.92 0.34 3.30
N GLY A 167 -15.01 0.07 2.38
CA GLY A 167 -15.28 -0.08 0.96
C GLY A 167 -14.95 1.15 0.11
N LYS A 168 -14.34 2.21 0.68
CA LYS A 168 -13.77 3.28 -0.15
C LYS A 168 -12.62 2.74 -1.00
N ARG A 169 -12.42 3.37 -2.14
CA ARG A 169 -11.34 3.05 -3.09
C ARG A 169 -10.74 4.36 -3.62
N PRO A 170 -9.54 4.32 -4.24
CA PRO A 170 -8.92 5.51 -4.83
C PRO A 170 -9.85 6.31 -5.74
N GLU A 171 -10.69 5.65 -6.55
CA GLU A 171 -11.64 6.29 -7.46
C GLU A 171 -12.73 7.15 -6.76
N ASP A 172 -12.84 7.05 -5.44
CA ASP A 172 -13.77 7.89 -4.66
C ASP A 172 -13.13 9.21 -4.21
N VAL A 173 -11.81 9.37 -4.37
CA VAL A 173 -11.03 10.51 -3.86
C VAL A 173 -10.08 11.12 -4.90
N ILE A 174 -9.82 10.43 -6.00
CA ILE A 174 -9.08 10.97 -7.14
C ILE A 174 -10.09 11.66 -8.06
N ASP A 175 -9.83 12.91 -8.47
CA ASP A 175 -10.61 13.67 -9.46
C ASP A 175 -10.28 13.27 -10.90
#